data_2ed183b5461651b1f61b166c7748e3eb
#
_entry.id   2ed183b5461651b1f61b166c7748e3eb
#
_cell.length_a   1.000
_cell.length_b   1.000
_cell.length_c   1.000
_cell.angle_alpha   90.00
_cell.angle_beta   90.00
_cell.angle_gamma   90.00
#
_symmetry.space_group_name_H-M   'P 1'
#
loop_
_entity.id
_entity.type
_entity.pdbx_description
1 polymer ?
#
loop_
_entity_poly.entity_id
_entity_poly.type
_entity_poly.pdbx_seq_one_letter_code
_entity_poly.pdbx_strand_id
1 'polypeptide(L)'
;MATYITLMNFTAQGIGSVKDSVKRAEAAKKAAIKAGAAIKEVLWTQGKYDVVVISEAPDDASATAMVLNIAKQGNVHTQMLRAFTATEMEKILEKVV
;
A
#
# COMPACT_ATOMS: atom_id res chain seq x y z
N MET A 1 -10.78 -5.71 -9.36
CA MET A 1 -9.52 -5.82 -8.61
C MET A 1 -9.78 -5.66 -7.13
N ALA A 2 -9.00 -6.32 -6.31
CA ALA A 2 -9.12 -6.21 -4.86
C ALA A 2 -8.43 -4.94 -4.36
N THR A 3 -8.96 -4.36 -3.30
CA THR A 3 -8.43 -3.14 -2.69
C THR A 3 -7.58 -3.48 -1.46
N TYR A 4 -6.46 -2.80 -1.33
CA TYR A 4 -5.54 -2.96 -0.20
C TYR A 4 -5.17 -1.60 0.36
N ILE A 5 -5.01 -1.55 1.67
CA ILE A 5 -4.50 -0.36 2.37
C ILE A 5 -3.20 -0.78 3.05
N THR A 6 -2.12 -0.07 2.77
CA THR A 6 -0.83 -0.32 3.38
C THR A 6 -0.49 0.84 4.30
N LEU A 7 -0.26 0.51 5.57
CA LEU A 7 0.15 1.46 6.60
C LEU A 7 1.66 1.35 6.74
N MET A 8 2.36 2.47 6.69
CA MET A 8 3.82 2.48 6.68
C MET A 8 4.39 3.39 7.75
N ASN A 9 5.50 2.96 8.33
CA ASN A 9 6.33 3.80 9.19
C ASN A 9 7.72 3.88 8.56
N PHE A 10 8.33 5.07 8.60
CA PHE A 10 9.70 5.23 8.16
C PHE A 10 10.64 4.45 9.08
N THR A 11 11.65 3.84 8.48
CA THR A 11 12.82 3.34 9.20
C THR A 11 13.77 4.52 9.47
N ALA A 12 14.84 4.27 10.22
CA ALA A 12 15.89 5.27 10.39
C ALA A 12 16.45 5.73 9.03
N GLN A 13 16.64 4.80 8.09
CA GLN A 13 17.10 5.11 6.74
C GLN A 13 16.06 5.98 6.00
N GLY A 14 14.79 5.61 6.07
CA GLY A 14 13.71 6.33 5.38
C GLY A 14 13.52 7.75 5.89
N ILE A 15 13.57 7.95 7.21
CA ILE A 15 13.43 9.29 7.78
C ILE A 15 14.65 10.14 7.49
N GLY A 16 15.85 9.55 7.44
CA GLY A 16 17.07 10.26 7.09
C GLY A 16 17.04 10.84 5.68
N SER A 17 16.28 10.22 4.78
CA SER A 17 16.11 10.67 3.39
C SER A 17 14.67 11.06 3.08
N VAL A 18 13.95 11.57 4.07
CA VAL A 18 12.52 11.89 3.94
C VAL A 18 12.21 12.89 2.83
N LYS A 19 13.16 13.75 2.50
CA LYS A 19 12.98 14.72 1.41
C LYS A 19 12.77 14.05 0.04
N ASP A 20 13.18 12.79 -0.10
CA ASP A 20 13.01 12.02 -1.34
C ASP A 20 11.72 11.19 -1.34
N SER A 21 10.89 11.29 -0.29
CA SER A 21 9.74 10.39 -0.14
C SER A 21 8.71 10.52 -1.26
N VAL A 22 8.51 11.72 -1.82
CA VAL A 22 7.61 11.92 -2.96
C VAL A 22 8.16 11.23 -4.21
N LYS A 23 9.47 11.34 -4.45
CA LYS A 23 10.13 10.65 -5.57
C LYS A 23 10.02 9.14 -5.43
N ARG A 24 10.20 8.62 -4.21
CA ARG A 24 10.05 7.19 -3.94
C ARG A 24 8.62 6.72 -4.20
N ALA A 25 7.62 7.54 -3.83
CA ALA A 25 6.22 7.24 -4.09
C ALA A 25 5.92 7.15 -5.59
N GLU A 26 6.47 8.09 -6.37
CA GLU A 26 6.31 8.07 -7.83
C GLU A 26 6.96 6.83 -8.46
N ALA A 27 8.14 6.46 -7.98
CA ALA A 27 8.82 5.24 -8.43
C ALA A 27 8.01 3.99 -8.07
N ALA A 28 7.43 3.95 -6.87
CA ALA A 28 6.59 2.84 -6.43
C ALA A 28 5.34 2.69 -7.29
N LYS A 29 4.71 3.80 -7.68
CA LYS A 29 3.55 3.77 -8.59
C LYS A 29 3.90 3.12 -9.93
N LYS A 30 5.05 3.48 -10.50
CA LYS A 30 5.51 2.89 -11.77
C LYS A 30 5.84 1.41 -11.62
N ALA A 31 6.50 1.03 -10.54
CA ALA A 31 6.85 -0.36 -10.27
C ALA A 31 5.60 -1.22 -10.05
N ALA A 32 4.57 -0.68 -9.39
CA ALA A 32 3.33 -1.38 -9.15
C ALA A 32 2.65 -1.79 -10.46
N ILE A 33 2.64 -0.91 -11.45
CA ILE A 33 2.05 -1.17 -12.76
C ILE A 33 2.74 -2.39 -13.41
N LYS A 34 4.07 -2.46 -13.32
CA LYS A 34 4.84 -3.60 -13.86
C LYS A 34 4.48 -4.91 -13.17
N ALA A 35 4.09 -4.85 -11.91
CA ALA A 35 3.68 -6.03 -11.13
C ALA A 35 2.19 -6.37 -11.31
N GLY A 36 1.47 -5.63 -12.15
CA GLY A 36 0.04 -5.86 -12.39
C GLY A 36 -0.87 -5.21 -11.37
N ALA A 37 -0.33 -4.35 -10.50
CA ALA A 37 -1.09 -3.63 -9.48
C ALA A 37 -1.17 -2.13 -9.83
N ALA A 38 -1.98 -1.40 -9.08
CA ALA A 38 -2.12 0.05 -9.25
C ALA A 38 -2.17 0.72 -7.88
N ILE A 39 -1.24 1.65 -7.65
CA ILE A 39 -1.30 2.52 -6.47
C ILE A 39 -2.23 3.68 -6.82
N LYS A 40 -3.36 3.76 -6.12
CA LYS A 40 -4.39 4.76 -6.38
C LYS A 40 -4.14 6.06 -5.63
N GLU A 41 -3.61 5.97 -4.41
CA GLU A 41 -3.40 7.12 -3.55
C GLU A 41 -2.24 6.87 -2.62
N VAL A 42 -1.42 7.90 -2.39
CA VAL A 42 -0.39 7.91 -1.36
C VAL A 42 -0.61 9.15 -0.50
N LEU A 43 -0.76 8.95 0.79
CA LEU A 43 -0.99 10.02 1.75
C LEU A 43 0.06 9.96 2.84
N TRP A 44 0.66 11.11 3.16
CA TRP A 44 1.55 11.25 4.32
C TRP A 44 0.72 11.68 5.51
N THR A 45 0.90 11.01 6.64
CA THR A 45 0.03 11.18 7.80
C THR A 45 0.82 11.58 9.04
N GLN A 46 0.11 12.07 10.04
CA GLN A 46 0.64 12.32 11.38
C GLN A 46 0.16 11.20 12.29
N GLY A 47 0.86 10.99 13.39
CA GLY A 47 0.47 10.04 14.41
C GLY A 47 1.21 8.72 14.30
N LYS A 48 0.50 7.63 14.53
CA LYS A 48 1.08 6.30 14.62
C LYS A 48 1.73 5.84 13.31
N TYR A 49 1.19 6.25 12.16
CA TYR A 49 1.70 5.88 10.84
C TYR A 49 2.15 7.13 10.09
N ASP A 50 3.15 6.96 9.24
CA ASP A 50 3.75 8.07 8.49
C ASP A 50 3.20 8.18 7.08
N VAL A 51 2.84 7.03 6.48
CA VAL A 51 2.33 6.99 5.11
C VAL A 51 1.20 5.96 5.02
N VAL A 52 0.18 6.29 4.25
CA VAL A 52 -0.93 5.38 3.94
C VAL A 52 -1.03 5.26 2.42
N VAL A 53 -1.04 4.03 1.93
CA VAL A 53 -1.15 3.75 0.49
C VAL A 53 -2.44 2.99 0.23
N ILE A 54 -3.22 3.47 -0.73
CA ILE A 54 -4.41 2.77 -1.22
C ILE A 54 -4.05 2.21 -2.58
N SER A 55 -4.20 0.89 -2.74
CA SER A 55 -3.84 0.20 -3.97
C SER A 55 -4.88 -0.83 -4.38
N GLU A 56 -4.82 -1.25 -5.63
CA GLU A 56 -5.62 -2.32 -6.19
C GLU A 56 -4.71 -3.35 -6.85
N ALA A 57 -5.06 -4.60 -6.73
CA ALA A 57 -4.34 -5.70 -7.37
C ALA A 57 -5.30 -6.84 -7.71
N PRO A 58 -4.96 -7.68 -8.71
CA PRO A 58 -5.85 -8.78 -9.10
C PRO A 58 -5.97 -9.87 -8.04
N ASP A 59 -4.94 -10.04 -7.21
CA ASP A 59 -4.90 -11.08 -6.19
C ASP A 59 -3.91 -10.70 -5.07
N ASP A 60 -3.95 -11.49 -3.99
CA ASP A 60 -3.09 -11.27 -2.84
C ASP A 60 -1.61 -11.44 -3.16
N ALA A 61 -1.28 -12.34 -4.08
CA ALA A 61 0.11 -12.57 -4.46
C ALA A 61 0.72 -11.33 -5.14
N SER A 62 -0.02 -10.70 -6.05
CA SER A 62 0.42 -9.48 -6.73
C SER A 62 0.55 -8.31 -5.74
N ALA A 63 -0.40 -8.17 -4.82
CA ALA A 63 -0.36 -7.14 -3.79
C ALA A 63 0.84 -7.35 -2.86
N THR A 64 1.11 -8.58 -2.47
CA THR A 64 2.23 -8.92 -1.60
C THR A 64 3.56 -8.62 -2.30
N ALA A 65 3.69 -8.98 -3.57
CA ALA A 65 4.89 -8.68 -4.35
C ALA A 65 5.15 -7.17 -4.42
N MET A 66 4.09 -6.39 -4.63
CA MET A 66 4.18 -4.92 -4.65
C MET A 66 4.73 -4.40 -3.33
N VAL A 67 4.19 -4.85 -2.20
CA VAL A 67 4.61 -4.39 -0.87
C VAL A 67 6.05 -4.83 -0.58
N LEU A 68 6.43 -6.05 -0.95
CA LEU A 68 7.80 -6.53 -0.76
C LEU A 68 8.80 -5.71 -1.59
N ASN A 69 8.43 -5.30 -2.80
CA ASN A 69 9.27 -4.43 -3.62
C ASN A 69 9.50 -3.07 -2.96
N ILE A 70 8.52 -2.55 -2.26
CA ILE A 70 8.66 -1.31 -1.50
C ILE A 70 9.50 -1.55 -0.24
N ALA A 71 9.18 -2.57 0.53
CA ALA A 71 9.82 -2.85 1.81
C ALA A 71 11.30 -3.23 1.68
N LYS A 72 11.67 -3.95 0.61
CA LYS A 72 13.06 -4.40 0.42
C LYS A 72 14.04 -3.24 0.29
N GLN A 73 13.59 -2.06 -0.06
CA GLN A 73 14.45 -0.88 -0.17
C GLN A 73 14.89 -0.35 1.20
N GLY A 74 14.24 -0.80 2.27
CA GLY A 74 14.66 -0.48 3.64
C GLY A 74 14.19 0.86 4.17
N ASN A 75 13.35 1.59 3.45
CA ASN A 75 12.90 2.93 3.84
C ASN A 75 11.68 2.92 4.75
N VAL A 76 10.90 1.84 4.72
CA VAL A 76 9.64 1.75 5.46
C VAL A 76 9.41 0.36 6.03
N HIS A 77 8.72 0.31 7.16
CA HIS A 77 8.05 -0.89 7.67
C HIS A 77 6.62 -0.83 7.18
N THR A 78 6.06 -1.96 6.76
CA THR A 78 4.74 -2.01 6.13
C THR A 78 3.79 -2.93 6.89
N GLN A 79 2.51 -2.55 6.88
CA GLN A 79 1.42 -3.40 7.33
C GLN A 79 0.31 -3.29 6.29
N MET A 80 0.07 -4.35 5.54
CA MET A 80 -0.95 -4.35 4.47
C MET A 80 -2.25 -4.96 4.97
N LEU A 81 -3.35 -4.28 4.66
CA LEU A 81 -4.71 -4.70 5.02
C LEU A 81 -5.48 -4.97 3.74
N ARG A 82 -6.21 -6.09 3.72
CA ARG A 82 -7.21 -6.31 2.67
C ARG A 82 -8.43 -5.44 3.00
N ALA A 83 -8.85 -4.61 2.07
CA ALA A 83 -9.99 -3.72 2.26
C ALA A 83 -11.14 -4.10 1.33
N PHE A 84 -12.36 -3.78 1.73
CA PHE A 84 -13.58 -4.07 0.97
C PHE A 84 -14.34 -2.77 0.75
N THR A 85 -14.77 -2.55 -0.50
CA THR A 85 -15.65 -1.43 -0.82
C THR A 85 -17.05 -1.71 -0.26
N ALA A 86 -17.90 -0.69 -0.24
CA ALA A 86 -19.29 -0.86 0.22
C ALA A 86 -20.02 -1.92 -0.60
N THR A 87 -19.83 -1.93 -1.92
CA THR A 87 -20.46 -2.92 -2.81
C THR A 87 -20.00 -4.33 -2.49
N GLU A 88 -18.70 -4.51 -2.25
CA GLU A 88 -18.13 -5.80 -1.85
C GLU A 88 -18.67 -6.21 -0.48
N MET A 89 -18.77 -5.27 0.44
CA MET A 89 -19.27 -5.55 1.79
C MET A 89 -20.72 -6.00 1.78
N GLU A 90 -21.55 -5.43 0.91
CA GLU A 90 -22.93 -5.86 0.76
C GLU A 90 -23.02 -7.34 0.42
N LYS A 91 -22.16 -7.83 -0.48
CA LYS A 91 -22.11 -9.25 -0.85
C LYS A 91 -21.62 -10.13 0.29
N ILE A 92 -20.64 -9.63 1.05
CA ILE A 92 -20.14 -10.35 2.22
C ILE A 92 -21.25 -10.51 3.25
N LEU A 93 -22.03 -9.46 3.47
CA LEU A 93 -23.13 -9.46 4.44
C LEU A 93 -24.24 -10.47 4.11
N GLU A 94 -24.40 -10.82 2.83
CA GLU A 94 -25.32 -11.88 2.42
C GLU A 94 -24.95 -13.24 3.03
N LYS A 95 -23.68 -13.43 3.39
CA LYS A 95 -23.17 -14.67 4.01
C LYS A 95 -23.25 -14.64 5.52
N VAL A 96 -23.61 -13.51 6.11
CA VAL A 96 -23.77 -13.38 7.55
C VAL A 96 -25.17 -13.85 7.93
N VAL A 97 -25.24 -14.78 8.86
CA VAL A 97 -26.52 -15.41 9.25
C VAL A 97 -27.15 -14.68 10.43
#